data_fa11415c96b2bc8b0233d5720f133886
#
_entry.id   fa11415c96b2bc8b0233d5720f133886
#
_cell.length_a   1.000
_cell.length_b   1.000
_cell.length_c   1.000
_cell.angle_alpha   90.00
_cell.angle_beta   90.00
_cell.angle_gamma   90.00
#
_symmetry.space_group_name_H-M   'P 1'
#
loop_
_entity.id
_entity.type
_entity.pdbx_description
1 polymer ?
#
loop_
_entity_poly.entity_id
_entity_poly.type
_entity_poly.pdbx_seq_one_letter_code
_entity_poly.pdbx_strand_id
1 'polypeptide(L)'
;MGTLKEKFEELSAGIKASGKPAAAWFPKYTSTSLLNADNWWEALAVCEYALDTREDEKLTEGFFELIFSAFDCNVEVDLNEEEYEFWWEKVMRVCERVAVFSGAGWAQKGAQYSEARYGKRDMSYLFPCYEKAADMGWGEAEATVAYWRYMGFYCEQDKEEGERRFAALSSPEAILWGKHYRAFAEEFTGNKEKALQIPSVW
;
A
#
# COMPACT_ATOMS: atom_id res chain seq x y z
N MET A 1 14.62 -21.12 -19.46
CA MET A 1 13.54 -20.61 -18.61
C MET A 1 13.54 -19.10 -18.81
N GLY A 2 12.43 -18.51 -19.25
CA GLY A 2 12.36 -17.05 -19.49
C GLY A 2 12.51 -16.24 -18.20
N THR A 3 12.90 -14.98 -18.33
CA THR A 3 12.96 -14.00 -17.20
C THR A 3 11.57 -13.76 -16.61
N LEU A 4 11.48 -13.19 -15.41
CA LEU A 4 10.19 -12.80 -14.81
C LEU A 4 9.46 -11.80 -15.70
N LYS A 5 10.18 -10.88 -16.33
CA LYS A 5 9.65 -9.93 -17.31
C LYS A 5 8.97 -10.63 -18.49
N GLU A 6 9.66 -11.59 -19.13
CA GLU A 6 9.09 -12.35 -20.25
C GLU A 6 7.83 -13.11 -19.85
N LYS A 7 7.82 -13.74 -18.67
CA LYS A 7 6.64 -14.43 -18.13
C LYS A 7 5.48 -13.47 -17.88
N PHE A 8 5.76 -12.29 -17.33
CA PHE A 8 4.76 -11.25 -17.08
C PHE A 8 4.14 -10.75 -18.39
N GLU A 9 4.97 -10.47 -19.40
CA GLU A 9 4.53 -10.00 -20.72
C GLU A 9 3.69 -11.07 -21.44
N GLU A 10 4.10 -12.33 -21.38
CA GLU A 10 3.36 -13.46 -21.94
C GLU A 10 2.00 -13.63 -21.25
N LEU A 11 1.96 -13.59 -19.91
CA LEU A 11 0.72 -13.68 -19.14
C LEU A 11 -0.21 -12.50 -19.45
N SER A 12 0.32 -11.29 -19.47
CA SER A 12 -0.46 -10.07 -19.76
C SER A 12 -1.08 -10.14 -21.16
N ALA A 13 -0.33 -10.60 -22.14
CA ALA A 13 -0.84 -10.82 -23.51
C ALA A 13 -1.92 -11.90 -23.53
N GLY A 14 -1.73 -13.01 -22.83
CA GLY A 14 -2.70 -14.11 -22.71
C GLY A 14 -4.02 -13.66 -22.04
N ILE A 15 -3.94 -12.87 -20.97
CA ILE A 15 -5.11 -12.30 -20.29
C ILE A 15 -5.89 -11.43 -21.27
N LYS A 16 -5.24 -10.49 -21.96
CA LYS A 16 -5.87 -9.60 -22.95
C LYS A 16 -6.50 -10.38 -24.11
N ALA A 17 -5.80 -11.36 -24.65
CA ALA A 17 -6.29 -12.19 -25.75
C ALA A 17 -7.48 -13.08 -25.37
N SER A 18 -7.64 -13.41 -24.08
CA SER A 18 -8.75 -14.25 -23.59
C SER A 18 -10.11 -13.58 -23.73
N GLY A 19 -10.15 -12.25 -23.73
CA GLY A 19 -11.39 -11.45 -23.73
C GLY A 19 -12.28 -11.66 -22.49
N LYS A 20 -11.78 -12.37 -21.47
CA LYS A 20 -12.53 -12.59 -20.23
C LYS A 20 -12.46 -11.33 -19.35
N PRO A 21 -13.52 -11.03 -18.57
CA PRO A 21 -13.46 -9.95 -17.61
C PRO A 21 -12.37 -10.23 -16.54
N ALA A 22 -11.73 -9.18 -16.01
CA ALA A 22 -10.70 -9.32 -14.99
C ALA A 22 -11.21 -10.07 -13.76
N ALA A 23 -12.46 -9.87 -13.39
CA ALA A 23 -13.13 -10.61 -12.31
C ALA A 23 -13.04 -12.15 -12.45
N ALA A 24 -12.92 -12.67 -13.66
CA ALA A 24 -12.76 -14.11 -13.89
C ALA A 24 -11.39 -14.64 -13.44
N TRP A 25 -10.41 -13.75 -13.26
CA TRP A 25 -9.05 -14.08 -12.84
C TRP A 25 -8.84 -13.93 -11.33
N PHE A 26 -9.66 -13.09 -10.66
CA PHE A 26 -9.53 -12.79 -9.23
C PHE A 26 -9.60 -14.02 -8.32
N PRO A 27 -10.47 -15.03 -8.53
CA PRO A 27 -10.54 -16.19 -7.65
C PRO A 27 -9.22 -16.93 -7.48
N LYS A 28 -8.31 -16.84 -8.45
CA LYS A 28 -6.97 -17.43 -8.35
C LYS A 28 -6.13 -16.76 -7.25
N TYR A 29 -6.43 -15.52 -6.89
CA TYR A 29 -5.63 -14.67 -6.03
C TYR A 29 -6.38 -14.16 -4.79
N THR A 30 -7.60 -14.64 -4.53
CA THR A 30 -8.44 -14.20 -3.40
C THR A 30 -7.98 -14.71 -2.04
N SER A 31 -6.98 -15.59 -2.01
CA SER A 31 -6.36 -16.03 -0.76
C SER A 31 -4.94 -15.49 -0.68
N THR A 32 -4.66 -14.65 0.30
CA THR A 32 -3.31 -14.12 0.56
C THR A 32 -2.29 -15.23 0.78
N SER A 33 -2.73 -16.41 1.25
CA SER A 33 -1.87 -17.58 1.40
C SER A 33 -1.39 -18.21 0.08
N LEU A 34 -2.00 -17.83 -1.05
CA LEU A 34 -1.59 -18.29 -2.38
C LEU A 34 -0.61 -17.32 -3.07
N LEU A 35 -0.54 -16.08 -2.59
CA LEU A 35 0.42 -15.11 -3.10
C LEU A 35 1.74 -15.24 -2.31
N ASN A 36 2.84 -15.27 -3.04
CA ASN A 36 4.18 -15.38 -2.49
C ASN A 36 5.20 -14.71 -3.42
N ALA A 37 6.47 -14.75 -3.04
CA ALA A 37 7.57 -14.18 -3.81
C ALA A 37 7.67 -14.69 -5.26
N ASP A 38 7.11 -15.87 -5.55
CA ASP A 38 7.23 -16.48 -6.88
C ASP A 38 6.11 -16.06 -7.85
N ASN A 39 4.97 -15.58 -7.36
CA ASN A 39 3.77 -15.35 -8.18
C ASN A 39 3.07 -14.00 -8.03
N TRP A 40 3.58 -13.09 -7.20
CA TRP A 40 3.01 -11.75 -6.99
C TRP A 40 2.84 -10.96 -8.31
N TRP A 41 3.75 -11.14 -9.24
CA TRP A 41 3.74 -10.50 -10.56
C TRP A 41 2.55 -10.92 -11.42
N GLU A 42 2.02 -12.13 -11.23
CA GLU A 42 0.80 -12.57 -11.90
C GLU A 42 -0.41 -11.74 -11.45
N ALA A 43 -0.50 -11.46 -10.15
CA ALA A 43 -1.55 -10.61 -9.60
C ALA A 43 -1.44 -9.18 -10.13
N LEU A 44 -0.22 -8.65 -10.26
CA LEU A 44 0.03 -7.34 -10.86
C LEU A 44 -0.46 -7.27 -12.32
N ALA A 45 -0.22 -8.33 -13.12
CA ALA A 45 -0.71 -8.40 -14.50
C ALA A 45 -2.24 -8.35 -14.59
N VAL A 46 -2.93 -9.03 -13.69
CA VAL A 46 -4.40 -9.01 -13.63
C VAL A 46 -4.92 -7.65 -13.18
N CYS A 47 -4.25 -6.99 -12.23
CA CYS A 47 -4.61 -5.65 -11.79
C CYS A 47 -4.44 -4.62 -12.92
N GLU A 48 -3.32 -4.64 -13.66
CA GLU A 48 -3.17 -3.79 -14.85
C GLU A 48 -4.30 -4.00 -15.85
N TYR A 49 -4.68 -5.25 -16.09
CA TYR A 49 -5.76 -5.57 -17.00
C TYR A 49 -7.12 -5.06 -16.51
N ALA A 50 -7.44 -5.21 -15.22
CA ALA A 50 -8.66 -4.68 -14.62
C ALA A 50 -8.75 -3.16 -14.80
N LEU A 51 -7.66 -2.46 -14.53
CA LEU A 51 -7.56 -1.02 -14.74
C LEU A 51 -7.67 -0.63 -16.23
N ASP A 52 -7.14 -1.44 -17.16
CA ASP A 52 -7.24 -1.19 -18.60
C ASP A 52 -8.67 -1.36 -19.12
N THR A 53 -9.43 -2.30 -18.59
CA THR A 53 -10.81 -2.59 -18.98
C THR A 53 -11.85 -1.74 -18.26
N ARG A 54 -11.42 -0.90 -17.30
CA ARG A 54 -12.28 -0.05 -16.47
C ARG A 54 -13.38 -0.84 -15.77
N GLU A 55 -13.03 -2.02 -15.27
CA GLU A 55 -13.93 -2.80 -14.45
C GLU A 55 -14.22 -2.11 -13.10
N ASP A 56 -15.11 -2.68 -12.30
CA ASP A 56 -15.54 -2.12 -11.03
C ASP A 56 -14.36 -1.65 -10.17
N GLU A 57 -14.33 -0.35 -9.84
CA GLU A 57 -13.26 0.30 -9.09
C GLU A 57 -13.07 -0.34 -7.71
N LYS A 58 -14.17 -0.72 -7.02
CA LYS A 58 -14.09 -1.35 -5.69
C LYS A 58 -13.48 -2.74 -5.75
N LEU A 59 -13.78 -3.49 -6.81
CA LEU A 59 -13.20 -4.79 -7.03
C LEU A 59 -11.69 -4.67 -7.31
N THR A 60 -11.31 -3.66 -8.08
CA THR A 60 -9.92 -3.33 -8.37
C THR A 60 -9.18 -2.86 -7.12
N GLU A 61 -9.82 -2.07 -6.26
CA GLU A 61 -9.25 -1.63 -4.98
C GLU A 61 -8.96 -2.81 -4.04
N GLY A 62 -9.94 -3.68 -3.79
CA GLY A 62 -9.73 -4.87 -2.96
C GLY A 62 -8.67 -5.81 -3.52
N PHE A 63 -8.55 -5.89 -4.84
CA PHE A 63 -7.50 -6.66 -5.48
C PHE A 63 -6.12 -6.00 -5.36
N PHE A 64 -6.09 -4.68 -5.37
CA PHE A 64 -4.91 -3.89 -5.12
C PHE A 64 -4.37 -4.08 -3.70
N GLU A 65 -5.22 -4.10 -2.69
CA GLU A 65 -4.83 -4.44 -1.31
C GLU A 65 -4.19 -5.83 -1.24
N LEU A 66 -4.77 -6.79 -1.95
CA LEU A 66 -4.24 -8.15 -2.03
C LEU A 66 -2.84 -8.21 -2.65
N ILE A 67 -2.59 -7.41 -3.70
CA ILE A 67 -1.27 -7.29 -4.33
C ILE A 67 -0.25 -6.74 -3.35
N PHE A 68 -0.60 -5.74 -2.54
CA PHE A 68 0.35 -5.17 -1.60
C PHE A 68 0.70 -6.12 -0.46
N SER A 69 -0.24 -6.94 -0.02
CA SER A 69 0.09 -8.07 0.86
C SER A 69 1.09 -9.04 0.22
N ALA A 70 1.05 -9.18 -1.11
CA ALA A 70 2.02 -9.98 -1.86
C ALA A 70 3.36 -9.27 -2.06
N PHE A 71 3.37 -7.94 -2.18
CA PHE A 71 4.63 -7.18 -2.20
C PHE A 71 5.41 -7.31 -0.89
N ASP A 72 4.72 -7.38 0.25
CA ASP A 72 5.36 -7.64 1.53
C ASP A 72 6.06 -9.01 1.57
N CYS A 73 5.57 -9.98 0.80
CA CYS A 73 6.20 -11.28 0.65
C CYS A 73 7.40 -11.30 -0.33
N ASN A 74 7.65 -10.19 -1.05
CA ASN A 74 8.64 -10.13 -2.14
C ASN A 74 10.01 -9.58 -1.70
N VAL A 75 10.42 -9.83 -0.48
CA VAL A 75 11.57 -9.16 0.16
C VAL A 75 12.94 -9.57 -0.42
N GLU A 76 13.05 -10.64 -1.21
CA GLU A 76 14.34 -11.22 -1.62
C GLU A 76 14.38 -11.68 -3.08
N VAL A 77 13.84 -10.90 -4.02
CA VAL A 77 14.08 -11.22 -5.44
C VAL A 77 15.40 -10.57 -5.87
N ASP A 78 16.36 -11.41 -6.25
CA ASP A 78 17.64 -10.96 -6.81
C ASP A 78 17.39 -10.48 -8.24
N LEU A 79 17.08 -9.18 -8.38
CA LEU A 79 16.82 -8.52 -9.66
C LEU A 79 18.07 -7.76 -10.11
N ASN A 80 18.35 -7.78 -11.40
CA ASN A 80 19.35 -6.90 -11.99
C ASN A 80 18.79 -5.47 -12.20
N GLU A 81 19.64 -4.51 -12.57
CA GLU A 81 19.26 -3.10 -12.68
C GLU A 81 18.13 -2.86 -13.70
N GLU A 82 18.11 -3.58 -14.82
CA GLU A 82 17.06 -3.47 -15.85
C GLU A 82 15.73 -4.01 -15.33
N GLU A 83 15.75 -5.11 -14.59
CA GLU A 83 14.56 -5.68 -13.96
C GLU A 83 14.02 -4.76 -12.86
N TYR A 84 14.87 -4.11 -12.07
CA TYR A 84 14.45 -3.11 -11.08
C TYR A 84 13.68 -1.97 -11.74
N GLU A 85 14.19 -1.41 -12.82
CA GLU A 85 13.53 -0.31 -13.54
C GLU A 85 12.17 -0.75 -14.09
N PHE A 86 12.13 -1.91 -14.73
CA PHE A 86 10.90 -2.48 -15.27
C PHE A 86 9.82 -2.66 -14.19
N TRP A 87 10.16 -3.26 -13.07
CA TRP A 87 9.18 -3.52 -12.00
C TRP A 87 8.77 -2.23 -11.28
N TRP A 88 9.71 -1.32 -11.09
CA TRP A 88 9.39 0.00 -10.57
C TRP A 88 8.33 0.71 -11.40
N GLU A 89 8.53 0.79 -12.71
CA GLU A 89 7.57 1.42 -13.61
C GLU A 89 6.19 0.74 -13.54
N LYS A 90 6.15 -0.59 -13.52
CA LYS A 90 4.91 -1.37 -13.44
C LYS A 90 4.14 -1.10 -12.16
N VAL A 91 4.80 -1.19 -11.02
CA VAL A 91 4.22 -0.96 -9.72
C VAL A 91 3.73 0.47 -9.56
N MET A 92 4.56 1.44 -9.90
CA MET A 92 4.21 2.86 -9.80
C MET A 92 3.04 3.23 -10.70
N ARG A 93 2.98 2.69 -11.90
CA ARG A 93 1.85 2.88 -12.81
C ARG A 93 0.53 2.37 -12.21
N VAL A 94 0.55 1.21 -11.56
CA VAL A 94 -0.64 0.68 -10.87
C VAL A 94 -1.02 1.57 -9.69
N CYS A 95 -0.06 1.95 -8.84
CA CYS A 95 -0.29 2.87 -7.73
C CYS A 95 -0.93 4.18 -8.18
N GLU A 96 -0.38 4.81 -9.23
CA GLU A 96 -0.87 6.08 -9.75
C GLU A 96 -2.29 5.99 -10.33
N ARG A 97 -2.62 4.89 -10.99
CA ARG A 97 -3.97 4.67 -11.53
C ARG A 97 -5.00 4.44 -10.42
N VAL A 98 -4.65 3.68 -9.39
CA VAL A 98 -5.53 3.47 -8.22
C VAL A 98 -5.65 4.75 -7.39
N ALA A 99 -4.58 5.55 -7.28
CA ALA A 99 -4.58 6.83 -6.58
C ALA A 99 -5.58 7.86 -7.13
N VAL A 100 -6.12 7.65 -8.33
CA VAL A 100 -7.17 8.50 -8.90
C VAL A 100 -8.49 8.37 -8.15
N PHE A 101 -8.80 7.18 -7.62
CA PHE A 101 -10.09 6.88 -7.00
C PHE A 101 -9.97 6.31 -5.58
N SER A 102 -8.78 5.94 -5.11
CA SER A 102 -8.56 5.34 -3.79
C SER A 102 -7.32 5.89 -3.10
N GLY A 103 -7.45 6.17 -1.79
CA GLY A 103 -6.34 6.51 -0.91
C GLY A 103 -5.28 5.40 -0.81
N ALA A 104 -5.67 4.13 -0.99
CA ALA A 104 -4.74 3.00 -1.02
C ALA A 104 -3.62 3.20 -2.06
N GLY A 105 -3.97 3.71 -3.25
CA GLY A 105 -2.98 4.00 -4.29
C GLY A 105 -1.92 5.02 -3.86
N TRP A 106 -2.32 6.04 -3.12
CA TRP A 106 -1.41 7.03 -2.57
C TRP A 106 -0.55 6.45 -1.43
N ALA A 107 -1.15 5.72 -0.49
CA ALA A 107 -0.42 5.09 0.60
C ALA A 107 0.68 4.17 0.06
N GLN A 108 0.33 3.34 -0.90
CA GLN A 108 1.29 2.43 -1.52
C GLN A 108 2.36 3.13 -2.36
N LYS A 109 2.01 4.19 -3.07
CA LYS A 109 3.00 5.02 -3.75
C LYS A 109 4.05 5.53 -2.77
N GLY A 110 3.64 6.01 -1.60
CA GLY A 110 4.53 6.44 -0.53
C GLY A 110 5.39 5.28 0.01
N ALA A 111 4.79 4.14 0.28
CA ALA A 111 5.48 2.95 0.76
C ALA A 111 6.58 2.48 -0.20
N GLN A 112 6.31 2.45 -1.51
CA GLN A 112 7.31 2.06 -2.51
C GLN A 112 8.55 2.97 -2.48
N TYR A 113 8.38 4.28 -2.31
CA TYR A 113 9.50 5.20 -2.16
C TYR A 113 10.27 4.98 -0.85
N SER A 114 9.62 4.55 0.23
CA SER A 114 10.27 4.34 1.52
C SER A 114 11.07 3.04 1.60
N GLU A 115 10.60 1.99 0.95
CA GLU A 115 11.14 0.63 1.08
C GLU A 115 12.41 0.39 0.26
N ALA A 116 12.70 1.22 -0.71
CA ALA A 116 13.87 1.11 -1.59
C ALA A 116 13.96 -0.21 -2.37
N ARG A 117 12.87 -0.97 -2.49
CA ARG A 117 12.88 -2.30 -3.10
C ARG A 117 13.42 -2.32 -4.52
N TYR A 118 13.20 -1.24 -5.26
CA TYR A 118 13.65 -1.06 -6.64
C TYR A 118 14.73 0.00 -6.74
N GLY A 119 15.54 0.19 -5.71
CA GLY A 119 16.67 1.13 -5.70
C GLY A 119 16.30 2.62 -5.72
N LYS A 120 15.01 2.97 -5.67
CA LYS A 120 14.51 4.35 -5.82
C LYS A 120 14.01 4.93 -4.49
N ARG A 121 14.79 4.78 -3.43
CA ARG A 121 14.42 5.32 -2.12
C ARG A 121 14.41 6.84 -2.14
N ASP A 122 13.25 7.43 -1.83
CA ASP A 122 13.10 8.85 -1.58
C ASP A 122 12.05 9.12 -0.51
N MET A 123 12.52 9.30 0.71
CA MET A 123 11.67 9.53 1.88
C MET A 123 10.88 10.84 1.81
N SER A 124 11.26 11.78 0.95
CA SER A 124 10.54 13.05 0.80
C SER A 124 9.12 12.86 0.23
N TYR A 125 8.87 11.76 -0.47
CA TYR A 125 7.54 11.43 -1.00
C TYR A 125 6.63 10.74 0.01
N LEU A 126 7.17 10.17 1.08
CA LEU A 126 6.40 9.34 2.01
C LEU A 126 5.26 10.14 2.65
N PHE A 127 5.59 11.20 3.38
CA PHE A 127 4.59 12.00 4.09
C PHE A 127 3.54 12.62 3.14
N PRO A 128 3.90 13.30 2.03
CA PRO A 128 2.91 13.86 1.10
C PRO A 128 1.97 12.82 0.49
N CYS A 129 2.43 11.60 0.24
CA CYS A 129 1.58 10.53 -0.27
C CYS A 129 0.58 10.05 0.80
N TYR A 130 1.04 9.84 2.03
CA TYR A 130 0.14 9.45 3.13
C TYR A 130 -0.85 10.55 3.50
N GLU A 131 -0.46 11.82 3.42
CA GLU A 131 -1.37 12.94 3.63
C GLU A 131 -2.51 12.94 2.59
N LYS A 132 -2.20 12.70 1.31
CA LYS A 132 -3.21 12.54 0.27
C LYS A 132 -4.09 11.30 0.47
N ALA A 133 -3.52 10.19 0.91
CA ALA A 133 -4.27 8.98 1.23
C ALA A 133 -5.27 9.24 2.36
N ALA A 134 -4.85 9.95 3.41
CA ALA A 134 -5.70 10.36 4.51
C ALA A 134 -6.82 11.30 4.06
N ASP A 135 -6.52 12.28 3.20
CA ASP A 135 -7.52 13.21 2.65
C ASP A 135 -8.59 12.50 1.79
N MET A 136 -8.26 11.33 1.27
CA MET A 136 -9.20 10.44 0.56
C MET A 136 -9.93 9.44 1.49
N GLY A 137 -9.72 9.52 2.81
CA GLY A 137 -10.40 8.68 3.80
C GLY A 137 -9.79 7.27 3.94
N TRP A 138 -8.54 7.06 3.55
CA TRP A 138 -7.85 5.80 3.81
C TRP A 138 -7.50 5.67 5.30
N GLY A 139 -8.22 4.80 6.01
CA GLY A 139 -8.24 4.79 7.48
C GLY A 139 -6.87 4.59 8.13
N GLU A 140 -6.02 3.71 7.60
CA GLU A 140 -4.65 3.54 8.08
C GLU A 140 -3.84 4.83 7.91
N ALA A 141 -3.93 5.49 6.75
CA ALA A 141 -3.21 6.73 6.49
C ALA A 141 -3.70 7.88 7.38
N GLU A 142 -5.01 7.97 7.66
CA GLU A 142 -5.55 8.98 8.60
C GLU A 142 -4.85 8.88 9.96
N ALA A 143 -4.76 7.66 10.50
CA ALA A 143 -4.12 7.41 11.79
C ALA A 143 -2.59 7.61 11.72
N THR A 144 -1.97 7.17 10.63
CA THR A 144 -0.52 7.31 10.41
C THR A 144 -0.10 8.78 10.34
N VAL A 145 -0.83 9.60 9.59
CA VAL A 145 -0.55 11.05 9.48
C VAL A 145 -0.75 11.75 10.81
N ALA A 146 -1.78 11.39 11.59
CA ALA A 146 -1.97 11.90 12.93
C ALA A 146 -0.76 11.60 13.82
N TYR A 147 -0.27 10.37 13.79
CA TYR A 147 0.90 9.94 14.54
C TYR A 147 2.18 10.65 14.09
N TRP A 148 2.44 10.76 12.79
CA TRP A 148 3.63 11.43 12.29
C TRP A 148 3.65 12.92 12.62
N ARG A 149 2.51 13.61 12.51
CA ARG A 149 2.39 15.00 12.97
C ARG A 149 2.65 15.14 14.46
N TYR A 150 2.10 14.25 15.28
CA TYR A 150 2.31 14.25 16.72
C TYR A 150 3.78 14.04 17.11
N MET A 151 4.46 13.10 16.45
CA MET A 151 5.85 12.71 16.75
C MET A 151 6.90 13.53 16.02
N GLY A 152 6.58 14.16 14.90
CA GLY A 152 7.53 14.80 13.98
C GLY A 152 8.26 13.81 13.09
N PHE A 153 7.61 12.70 12.71
CA PHE A 153 8.19 11.75 11.78
C PHE A 153 7.85 12.15 10.35
N TYR A 154 8.87 12.24 9.49
CA TYR A 154 8.75 12.56 8.07
C TYR A 154 8.12 13.93 7.76
N CYS A 155 7.83 14.74 8.75
CA CYS A 155 7.27 16.08 8.67
C CYS A 155 7.69 16.91 9.89
N GLU A 156 7.41 18.21 9.88
CA GLU A 156 7.56 19.06 11.06
C GLU A 156 6.60 18.61 12.16
N GLN A 157 7.11 18.53 13.40
CA GLN A 157 6.31 18.15 14.56
C GLN A 157 5.24 19.20 14.84
N ASP A 158 4.01 18.75 14.90
CA ASP A 158 2.85 19.53 15.32
C ASP A 158 1.93 18.66 16.20
N LYS A 159 2.17 18.73 17.51
CA LYS A 159 1.42 17.91 18.48
C LYS A 159 -0.05 18.28 18.53
N GLU A 160 -0.38 19.56 18.38
CA GLU A 160 -1.76 20.04 18.43
C GLU A 160 -2.55 19.53 17.22
N GLU A 161 -1.97 19.64 16.04
CA GLU A 161 -2.56 19.08 14.82
C GLU A 161 -2.67 17.55 14.89
N GLY A 162 -1.64 16.86 15.40
CA GLY A 162 -1.66 15.41 15.60
C GLY A 162 -2.81 14.99 16.52
N GLU A 163 -3.00 15.66 17.65
CA GLU A 163 -4.12 15.40 18.56
C GLU A 163 -5.48 15.69 17.92
N ARG A 164 -5.57 16.78 17.17
CA ARG A 164 -6.79 17.15 16.45
C ARG A 164 -7.16 16.05 15.42
N ARG A 165 -6.18 15.54 14.69
CA ARG A 165 -6.38 14.44 13.73
C ARG A 165 -6.76 13.15 14.42
N PHE A 166 -6.12 12.76 15.52
CA PHE A 166 -6.53 11.59 16.30
C PHE A 166 -7.98 11.70 16.82
N ALA A 167 -8.40 12.88 17.24
CA ALA A 167 -9.77 13.11 17.69
C ALA A 167 -10.81 13.06 16.56
N ALA A 168 -10.39 13.33 15.33
CA ALA A 168 -11.25 13.35 14.15
C ALA A 168 -11.42 11.98 13.48
N LEU A 169 -10.65 10.95 13.88
CA LEU A 169 -10.75 9.60 13.30
C LEU A 169 -12.17 9.05 13.49
N SER A 170 -12.79 8.62 12.40
CA SER A 170 -14.20 8.23 12.42
C SER A 170 -14.48 6.83 11.88
N SER A 171 -13.68 6.34 10.94
CA SER A 171 -13.85 4.97 10.45
C SER A 171 -13.38 3.94 11.49
N PRO A 172 -14.00 2.75 11.56
CA PRO A 172 -13.56 1.69 12.47
C PRO A 172 -12.08 1.34 12.33
N GLU A 173 -11.58 1.32 11.11
CA GLU A 173 -10.19 1.05 10.80
C GLU A 173 -9.27 2.17 11.29
N ALA A 174 -9.57 3.43 10.96
CA ALA A 174 -8.81 4.58 11.43
C ALA A 174 -8.74 4.65 12.96
N ILE A 175 -9.87 4.39 13.65
CA ILE A 175 -9.93 4.35 15.11
C ILE A 175 -9.04 3.24 15.67
N LEU A 176 -9.03 2.07 15.03
CA LEU A 176 -8.20 0.93 15.43
C LEU A 176 -6.72 1.28 15.33
N TRP A 177 -6.27 1.75 14.17
CA TRP A 177 -4.89 2.19 13.96
C TRP A 177 -4.53 3.38 14.85
N GLY A 178 -5.44 4.33 15.04
CA GLY A 178 -5.24 5.49 15.90
C GLY A 178 -4.97 5.12 17.36
N LYS A 179 -5.66 4.12 17.91
CA LYS A 179 -5.39 3.59 19.25
C LYS A 179 -3.99 3.00 19.34
N HIS A 180 -3.61 2.21 18.35
CA HIS A 180 -2.31 1.59 18.29
C HIS A 180 -1.17 2.62 18.23
N TYR A 181 -1.24 3.57 17.31
CA TYR A 181 -0.24 4.62 17.16
C TYR A 181 -0.17 5.56 18.37
N ARG A 182 -1.31 5.80 19.02
CA ARG A 182 -1.33 6.60 20.23
C ARG A 182 -0.63 5.90 21.40
N ALA A 183 -0.80 4.58 21.54
CA ALA A 183 -0.07 3.79 22.52
C ALA A 183 1.45 3.86 22.27
N PHE A 184 1.89 3.72 21.02
CA PHE A 184 3.29 3.90 20.65
C PHE A 184 3.80 5.32 20.99
N ALA A 185 3.04 6.37 20.68
CA ALA A 185 3.43 7.73 20.95
C ALA A 185 3.67 7.97 22.46
N GLU A 186 2.79 7.46 23.31
CA GLU A 186 2.91 7.58 24.77
C GLU A 186 4.10 6.77 25.30
N GLU A 187 4.34 5.58 24.77
CA GLU A 187 5.50 4.76 25.14
C GLU A 187 6.81 5.44 24.73
N PHE A 188 6.88 5.97 23.52
CA PHE A 188 8.05 6.67 23.01
C PHE A 188 8.38 7.95 23.78
N THR A 189 7.37 8.65 24.27
CA THR A 189 7.54 9.84 25.13
C THR A 189 7.87 9.50 26.57
N GLY A 190 7.99 8.22 26.90
CA GLY A 190 8.31 7.74 28.25
C GLY A 190 7.12 7.68 29.22
N ASN A 191 5.91 7.93 28.72
CA ASN A 191 4.69 7.88 29.53
C ASN A 191 4.06 6.48 29.52
N LYS A 192 4.77 5.51 30.08
CA LYS A 192 4.37 4.09 30.08
C LYS A 192 3.03 3.84 30.79
N GLU A 193 2.73 4.58 31.86
CA GLU A 193 1.43 4.43 32.55
C GLU A 193 0.26 4.78 31.65
N LYS A 194 0.40 5.83 30.85
CA LYS A 194 -0.63 6.25 29.91
C LYS A 194 -0.74 5.31 28.71
N ALA A 195 0.38 4.80 28.21
CA ALA A 195 0.40 3.81 27.15
C ALA A 195 -0.36 2.54 27.54
N LEU A 196 -0.18 2.05 28.77
CA LEU A 196 -0.87 0.87 29.30
C LEU A 196 -2.38 1.05 29.53
N GLN A 197 -2.86 2.30 29.61
CA GLN A 197 -4.30 2.61 29.70
C GLN A 197 -5.01 2.60 28.35
N ILE A 198 -4.26 2.64 27.25
CA ILE A 198 -4.81 2.56 25.91
C ILE A 198 -5.08 1.07 25.61
N PRO A 199 -6.34 0.68 25.32
CA PRO A 199 -6.64 -0.73 25.06
C PRO A 199 -5.76 -1.31 23.97
N SER A 200 -5.13 -2.44 24.26
CA SER A 200 -4.38 -3.22 23.26
C SER A 200 -5.31 -3.60 22.11
N VAL A 201 -4.79 -3.53 20.91
CA VAL A 201 -5.54 -3.82 19.66
C VAL A 201 -5.26 -5.24 19.18
N TRP A 202 -4.46 -6.01 19.96
CA TRP A 202 -4.07 -7.40 19.68
C TRP A 202 -4.90 -8.40 20.47
#